data_3656b34e943bbb157f1ac9690d10e665
#
_entry.id   3656b34e943bbb157f1ac9690d10e665
#
_cell.length_a   1.000
_cell.length_b   1.000
_cell.length_c   1.000
_cell.angle_alpha   90.00
_cell.angle_beta   90.00
_cell.angle_gamma   90.00
#
_symmetry.space_group_name_H-M   'P 1'
#
loop_
_entity.id
_entity.type
_entity.pdbx_description
1 polymer ?
#
loop_
_entity_poly.entity_id
_entity_poly.type
_entity_poly.pdbx_seq_one_letter_code
_entity_poly.pdbx_strand_id
1 'polypeptide(L)'
;TATVLTGSPDIGGSRASMAIMAAEVLGIDVDKVRPIVADTNSVGYCFVTGGSRVTFATGMAVIQAAEDVVDQMRQRAAKEWDIPVDAVVWEDGCAKPAGSNAGDFEPMSMAEIAGNSARIGGPINGKGALNASGAGPGFGTHICDVEVDPETGRVTILRYTAVQDVGRAIHPGYVEGQLQGGVAQGIGWALNEEYIYDADGRLENPGFLDYRIPVASDLPMIEAVLLEVPNPRHP
;
A
#
# COMPACT_ATOMS: atom_id res chain seq x y z
N THR A 1 -19.46 -1.63 -7.10
CA THR A 1 -18.22 -2.12 -6.48
C THR A 1 -17.16 -2.37 -7.53
N ALA A 2 -15.90 -2.05 -7.20
CA ALA A 2 -14.73 -2.39 -8.00
C ALA A 2 -13.95 -3.53 -7.30
N THR A 3 -13.26 -4.36 -8.08
CA THR A 3 -12.36 -5.38 -7.57
C THR A 3 -10.94 -5.08 -8.06
N VAL A 4 -9.99 -5.01 -7.14
CA VAL A 4 -8.57 -4.83 -7.44
C VAL A 4 -7.86 -6.16 -7.22
N LEU A 5 -7.26 -6.69 -8.27
CA LEU A 5 -6.50 -7.94 -8.24
C LEU A 5 -5.01 -7.63 -8.35
N THR A 6 -4.21 -8.12 -7.42
CA THR A 6 -2.75 -7.95 -7.45
C THR A 6 -2.04 -9.29 -7.19
N GLY A 7 -0.84 -9.46 -7.75
CA GLY A 7 0.03 -10.59 -7.46
C GLY A 7 0.88 -10.40 -6.19
N SER A 8 0.91 -9.21 -5.62
CA SER A 8 1.66 -8.94 -4.39
C SER A 8 0.93 -9.48 -3.17
N PRO A 9 1.62 -10.12 -2.19
CA PRO A 9 1.02 -10.49 -0.93
C PRO A 9 0.70 -9.25 -0.07
N ASP A 10 -0.14 -9.46 0.95
CA ASP A 10 -0.52 -8.40 1.89
C ASP A 10 0.55 -8.22 2.97
N ILE A 11 1.52 -7.38 2.68
CA ILE A 11 2.59 -7.03 3.63
C ILE A 11 2.25 -5.71 4.31
N GLY A 12 2.19 -5.73 5.65
CA GLY A 12 1.93 -4.54 6.46
C GLY A 12 0.59 -3.86 6.17
N GLY A 13 -0.42 -4.61 5.71
CA GLY A 13 -1.72 -4.07 5.36
C GLY A 13 -1.77 -3.39 3.98
N SER A 14 -0.79 -3.65 3.10
CA SER A 14 -0.72 -3.05 1.76
C SER A 14 -1.98 -3.24 0.91
N ARG A 15 -2.74 -4.30 1.16
CA ARG A 15 -4.06 -4.54 0.55
C ARG A 15 -5.02 -3.36 0.71
N ALA A 16 -5.09 -2.78 1.91
CA ALA A 16 -5.93 -1.61 2.16
C ALA A 16 -5.42 -0.38 1.41
N SER A 17 -4.10 -0.18 1.35
CA SER A 17 -3.49 0.90 0.57
C SER A 17 -3.82 0.80 -0.92
N MET A 18 -3.84 -0.40 -1.50
CA MET A 18 -4.26 -0.61 -2.89
C MET A 18 -5.74 -0.24 -3.10
N ALA A 19 -6.60 -0.59 -2.13
CA ALA A 19 -8.01 -0.21 -2.19
C ALA A 19 -8.20 1.31 -2.12
N ILE A 20 -7.45 2.01 -1.26
CA ILE A 20 -7.48 3.47 -1.12
C ILE A 20 -7.06 4.14 -2.44
N MET A 21 -5.94 3.73 -3.03
CA MET A 21 -5.45 4.29 -4.30
C MET A 21 -6.45 4.10 -5.44
N ALA A 22 -7.05 2.92 -5.56
CA ALA A 22 -8.07 2.66 -6.57
C ALA A 22 -9.34 3.47 -6.33
N ALA A 23 -9.78 3.61 -5.08
CA ALA A 23 -10.96 4.38 -4.70
C ALA A 23 -10.80 5.86 -5.05
N GLU A 24 -9.61 6.42 -4.78
CA GLU A 24 -9.26 7.82 -5.09
C GLU A 24 -9.37 8.10 -6.59
N VAL A 25 -8.74 7.26 -7.42
CA VAL A 25 -8.77 7.43 -8.88
C VAL A 25 -10.18 7.24 -9.45
N LEU A 26 -10.91 6.26 -8.93
CA LEU A 26 -12.28 5.97 -9.37
C LEU A 26 -13.30 6.99 -8.84
N GLY A 27 -12.96 7.79 -7.83
CA GLY A 27 -13.87 8.73 -7.19
C GLY A 27 -15.02 8.05 -6.43
N ILE A 28 -14.75 6.93 -5.75
CA ILE A 28 -15.74 6.16 -4.99
C ILE A 28 -15.27 5.89 -3.56
N ASP A 29 -16.19 5.56 -2.67
CA ASP A 29 -15.84 5.18 -1.30
C ASP A 29 -14.97 3.92 -1.29
N VAL A 30 -13.98 3.88 -0.40
CA VAL A 30 -13.06 2.74 -0.26
C VAL A 30 -13.80 1.43 0.07
N ASP A 31 -14.90 1.50 0.80
CA ASP A 31 -15.74 0.33 1.13
C ASP A 31 -16.38 -0.32 -0.11
N LYS A 32 -16.41 0.38 -1.24
CA LYS A 32 -16.86 -0.14 -2.53
C LYS A 32 -15.76 -0.82 -3.33
N VAL A 33 -14.52 -0.81 -2.83
CA VAL A 33 -13.37 -1.44 -3.47
C VAL A 33 -12.99 -2.72 -2.73
N ARG A 34 -13.00 -3.84 -3.42
CA ARG A 34 -12.62 -5.15 -2.88
C ARG A 34 -11.22 -5.53 -3.36
N PRO A 35 -10.19 -5.46 -2.53
CA PRO A 35 -8.87 -5.94 -2.88
C PRO A 35 -8.77 -7.47 -2.76
N ILE A 36 -8.15 -8.11 -3.76
CA ILE A 36 -7.78 -9.52 -3.80
C ILE A 36 -6.28 -9.57 -4.07
N VAL A 37 -5.54 -10.23 -3.19
CA VAL A 37 -4.07 -10.26 -3.22
C VAL A 37 -3.54 -11.67 -3.44
N ALA A 38 -2.37 -11.76 -4.03
CA ALA A 38 -1.61 -12.99 -4.24
C ALA A 38 -2.32 -14.07 -5.07
N ASP A 39 -3.25 -13.68 -5.95
CA ASP A 39 -3.86 -14.62 -6.89
C ASP A 39 -2.99 -14.76 -8.15
N THR A 40 -2.17 -15.79 -8.18
CA THR A 40 -1.23 -16.05 -9.29
C THR A 40 -1.92 -16.60 -10.55
N ASN A 41 -3.20 -16.95 -10.49
CA ASN A 41 -3.97 -17.40 -11.65
C ASN A 41 -4.62 -16.25 -12.42
N SER A 42 -4.90 -15.16 -11.75
CA SER A 42 -5.65 -14.02 -12.32
C SER A 42 -4.77 -12.88 -12.80
N VAL A 43 -3.52 -12.80 -12.33
CA VAL A 43 -2.57 -11.74 -12.66
C VAL A 43 -1.25 -12.33 -13.17
N GLY A 44 -0.52 -11.55 -13.96
CA GLY A 44 0.80 -11.92 -14.43
C GLY A 44 1.86 -11.93 -13.33
N TYR A 45 3.10 -12.11 -13.74
CA TYR A 45 4.26 -12.13 -12.83
C TYR A 45 4.33 -10.85 -11.99
N CYS A 46 4.44 -11.03 -10.69
CA CYS A 46 4.75 -9.97 -9.74
C CYS A 46 6.12 -10.23 -9.12
N PHE A 47 7.01 -9.24 -9.20
CA PHE A 47 8.35 -9.35 -8.65
C PHE A 47 8.32 -9.49 -7.12
N VAL A 48 9.44 -9.95 -6.56
CA VAL A 48 9.59 -10.21 -5.12
C VAL A 48 9.15 -9.03 -4.24
N THR A 49 8.49 -9.34 -3.14
CA THR A 49 8.14 -8.39 -2.09
C THR A 49 9.34 -8.19 -1.18
N GLY A 50 10.09 -7.11 -1.40
CA GLY A 50 11.29 -6.76 -0.64
C GLY A 50 11.75 -5.34 -0.98
N GLY A 51 12.54 -4.73 -0.08
CA GLY A 51 13.01 -3.35 -0.26
C GLY A 51 11.90 -2.29 -0.20
N SER A 52 10.80 -2.56 0.49
CA SER A 52 9.64 -1.65 0.68
C SER A 52 8.98 -1.18 -0.61
N ARG A 53 9.01 -2.02 -1.67
CA ARG A 53 8.53 -1.63 -3.00
C ARG A 53 7.02 -1.77 -3.22
N VAL A 54 6.31 -2.54 -2.40
CA VAL A 54 4.93 -2.95 -2.72
C VAL A 54 4.00 -1.75 -2.82
N THR A 55 3.98 -0.87 -1.83
CA THR A 55 3.10 0.30 -1.85
C THR A 55 3.39 1.19 -3.06
N PHE A 56 4.65 1.45 -3.38
CA PHE A 56 5.04 2.21 -4.55
C PHE A 56 4.75 1.47 -5.86
N ALA A 57 5.42 0.34 -6.11
CA ALA A 57 5.38 -0.29 -7.43
C ALA A 57 4.02 -0.94 -7.74
N THR A 58 3.42 -1.66 -6.79
CA THR A 58 2.09 -2.24 -6.99
C THR A 58 1.01 -1.16 -6.94
N GLY A 59 1.17 -0.14 -6.07
CA GLY A 59 0.27 0.99 -6.00
C GLY A 59 0.19 1.76 -7.32
N MET A 60 1.32 2.08 -7.94
CA MET A 60 1.36 2.74 -9.25
C MET A 60 0.69 1.89 -10.35
N ALA A 61 0.87 0.56 -10.33
CA ALA A 61 0.17 -0.31 -11.27
C ALA A 61 -1.35 -0.33 -11.02
N VAL A 62 -1.78 -0.24 -9.76
CA VAL A 62 -3.21 -0.12 -9.39
C VAL A 62 -3.78 1.21 -9.88
N ILE A 63 -3.04 2.31 -9.72
CA ILE A 63 -3.44 3.63 -10.23
C ILE A 63 -3.61 3.56 -11.75
N GLN A 64 -2.62 3.04 -12.49
CA GLN A 64 -2.72 2.87 -13.95
C GLN A 64 -3.94 2.02 -14.36
N ALA A 65 -4.20 0.93 -13.64
CA ALA A 65 -5.37 0.08 -13.91
C ALA A 65 -6.69 0.82 -13.65
N ALA A 66 -6.75 1.64 -12.61
CA ALA A 66 -7.92 2.45 -12.30
C ALA A 66 -8.14 3.59 -13.31
N GLU A 67 -7.06 4.23 -13.77
CA GLU A 67 -7.09 5.22 -14.85
C GLU A 67 -7.59 4.60 -16.16
N ASP A 68 -7.12 3.40 -16.52
CA ASP A 68 -7.64 2.66 -17.68
C ASP A 68 -9.15 2.36 -17.55
N VAL A 69 -9.62 2.01 -16.34
CA VAL A 69 -11.07 1.87 -16.07
C VAL A 69 -11.80 3.19 -16.29
N VAL A 70 -11.28 4.30 -15.76
CA VAL A 70 -11.86 5.63 -15.95
C VAL A 70 -11.95 5.99 -17.42
N ASP A 71 -10.90 5.76 -18.19
CA ASP A 71 -10.91 6.02 -19.63
C ASP A 71 -11.95 5.16 -20.39
N GLN A 72 -12.08 3.89 -20.05
CA GLN A 72 -13.12 3.03 -20.59
C GLN A 72 -14.52 3.53 -20.20
N MET A 73 -14.73 4.02 -18.97
CA MET A 73 -16.00 4.61 -18.53
C MET A 73 -16.33 5.88 -19.32
N ARG A 74 -15.36 6.79 -19.51
CA ARG A 74 -15.52 8.01 -20.30
C ARG A 74 -15.88 7.70 -21.74
N GLN A 75 -15.21 6.73 -22.36
CA GLN A 75 -15.50 6.30 -23.74
C GLN A 75 -16.92 5.75 -23.89
N ARG A 76 -17.44 5.05 -22.86
CA ARG A 76 -18.79 4.52 -22.87
C ARG A 76 -19.86 5.59 -22.71
N ALA A 77 -19.62 6.52 -21.79
CA ALA A 77 -20.51 7.67 -21.63
C ALA A 77 -20.54 8.54 -22.89
N ALA A 78 -19.38 8.80 -23.50
CA ALA A 78 -19.26 9.51 -24.77
C ALA A 78 -20.08 8.86 -25.90
N LYS A 79 -20.02 7.52 -25.95
CA LYS A 79 -20.81 6.75 -26.94
C LYS A 79 -22.31 6.79 -26.66
N GLU A 80 -22.72 6.76 -25.41
CA GLU A 80 -24.14 6.83 -25.03
C GLU A 80 -24.72 8.21 -25.34
N TRP A 81 -23.93 9.26 -25.17
CA TRP A 81 -24.33 10.65 -25.43
C TRP A 81 -24.09 11.10 -26.89
N ASP A 82 -23.44 10.28 -27.70
CA ASP A 82 -23.02 10.61 -29.07
C ASP A 82 -22.18 11.90 -29.16
N ILE A 83 -21.21 12.04 -28.23
CA ILE A 83 -20.27 13.16 -28.16
C ILE A 83 -18.82 12.67 -28.19
N PRO A 84 -17.82 13.53 -28.51
CA PRO A 84 -16.42 13.17 -28.43
C PRO A 84 -15.98 12.82 -26.98
N VAL A 85 -15.09 11.86 -26.82
CA VAL A 85 -14.58 11.46 -25.50
C VAL A 85 -13.88 12.61 -24.74
N ASP A 86 -13.28 13.53 -25.46
CA ASP A 86 -12.64 14.72 -24.89
C ASP A 86 -13.64 15.72 -24.28
N ALA A 87 -14.91 15.59 -24.66
CA ALA A 87 -16.02 16.33 -24.06
C ALA A 87 -16.62 15.62 -22.82
N VAL A 88 -15.97 14.56 -22.31
CA VAL A 88 -16.37 13.84 -21.11
C VAL A 88 -15.27 13.93 -20.06
N VAL A 89 -15.60 14.43 -18.87
CA VAL A 89 -14.74 14.43 -17.69
C VAL A 89 -15.21 13.36 -16.71
N TRP A 90 -14.29 12.90 -15.86
CA TRP A 90 -14.59 11.99 -14.76
C TRP A 90 -14.39 12.69 -13.43
N GLU A 91 -15.42 12.82 -12.65
CA GLU A 91 -15.39 13.46 -11.34
C GLU A 91 -16.36 12.76 -10.38
N ASP A 92 -15.95 12.56 -9.14
CA ASP A 92 -16.78 11.98 -8.07
C ASP A 92 -17.45 10.66 -8.46
N GLY A 93 -16.73 9.79 -9.18
CA GLY A 93 -17.24 8.49 -9.62
C GLY A 93 -18.29 8.55 -10.73
N CYS A 94 -18.38 9.67 -11.44
CA CYS A 94 -19.34 9.90 -12.51
C CYS A 94 -18.65 10.45 -13.77
N ALA A 95 -19.12 10.01 -14.93
CA ALA A 95 -18.88 10.70 -16.19
C ALA A 95 -19.80 11.93 -16.26
N LYS A 96 -19.26 13.07 -16.63
CA LYS A 96 -19.98 14.33 -16.79
C LYS A 96 -19.67 14.93 -18.17
N PRO A 97 -20.67 15.50 -18.88
CA PRO A 97 -20.38 16.23 -20.11
C PRO A 97 -19.65 17.53 -19.80
N ALA A 98 -18.69 17.91 -20.63
CA ALA A 98 -17.83 19.07 -20.41
C ALA A 98 -17.71 19.93 -21.69
N GLY A 99 -17.06 21.09 -21.56
CA GLY A 99 -16.86 22.02 -22.66
C GLY A 99 -18.18 22.56 -23.21
N SER A 100 -18.35 22.51 -24.52
CA SER A 100 -19.58 22.96 -25.20
C SER A 100 -20.81 22.10 -24.89
N ASN A 101 -20.61 20.89 -24.36
CA ASN A 101 -21.67 19.94 -24.03
C ASN A 101 -22.02 19.96 -22.51
N ALA A 102 -21.42 20.86 -21.72
CA ALA A 102 -21.70 20.95 -20.30
C ALA A 102 -23.18 21.27 -20.05
N GLY A 103 -23.85 20.36 -19.30
CA GLY A 103 -25.27 20.48 -18.98
C GLY A 103 -26.24 19.90 -20.02
N ASP A 104 -25.75 19.38 -21.15
CA ASP A 104 -26.62 18.78 -22.17
C ASP A 104 -27.19 17.41 -21.77
N PHE A 105 -26.47 16.71 -20.88
CA PHE A 105 -26.79 15.36 -20.43
C PHE A 105 -26.66 15.26 -18.92
N GLU A 106 -27.45 14.37 -18.32
CA GLU A 106 -27.29 14.00 -16.91
C GLU A 106 -26.01 13.19 -16.68
N PRO A 107 -25.27 13.44 -15.58
CA PRO A 107 -24.10 12.66 -15.22
C PRO A 107 -24.42 11.16 -15.09
N MET A 108 -23.52 10.31 -15.56
CA MET A 108 -23.63 8.85 -15.43
C MET A 108 -22.66 8.33 -14.39
N SER A 109 -23.16 7.69 -13.35
CA SER A 109 -22.35 7.04 -12.33
C SER A 109 -21.62 5.80 -12.86
N MET A 110 -20.52 5.43 -12.19
CA MET A 110 -19.81 4.19 -12.47
C MET A 110 -20.74 2.96 -12.46
N ALA A 111 -21.73 2.94 -11.55
CA ALA A 111 -22.67 1.82 -11.43
C ALA A 111 -23.62 1.73 -12.64
N GLU A 112 -24.10 2.85 -13.13
CA GLU A 112 -24.98 2.93 -14.32
C GLU A 112 -24.24 2.53 -15.57
N ILE A 113 -23.01 3.04 -15.79
CA ILE A 113 -22.17 2.67 -16.94
C ILE A 113 -21.84 1.19 -16.90
N ALA A 114 -21.44 0.66 -15.73
CA ALA A 114 -21.15 -0.76 -15.57
C ALA A 114 -22.39 -1.65 -15.75
N GLY A 115 -23.56 -1.21 -15.25
CA GLY A 115 -24.83 -1.91 -15.42
C GLY A 115 -25.26 -2.02 -16.89
N ASN A 116 -24.93 -1.01 -17.68
CA ASN A 116 -25.21 -0.98 -19.13
C ASN A 116 -24.13 -1.68 -19.98
N SER A 117 -23.10 -2.24 -19.38
CA SER A 117 -21.92 -2.76 -20.07
C SER A 117 -22.25 -3.82 -21.14
N ALA A 118 -23.26 -4.64 -20.94
CA ALA A 118 -23.69 -5.64 -21.93
C ALA A 118 -24.14 -5.01 -23.27
N ARG A 119 -24.67 -3.77 -23.23
CA ARG A 119 -25.13 -3.05 -24.43
C ARG A 119 -24.03 -2.19 -25.06
N ILE A 120 -23.11 -1.67 -24.26
CA ILE A 120 -22.18 -0.61 -24.68
C ILE A 120 -20.70 -1.02 -24.68
N GLY A 121 -20.38 -2.30 -24.70
CA GLY A 121 -19.00 -2.74 -24.92
C GLY A 121 -18.49 -3.87 -24.03
N GLY A 122 -19.36 -4.57 -23.30
CA GLY A 122 -18.99 -5.73 -22.47
C GLY A 122 -18.34 -5.34 -21.12
N PRO A 123 -17.75 -6.30 -20.40
CA PRO A 123 -17.13 -6.05 -19.11
C PRO A 123 -16.04 -4.99 -19.14
N ILE A 124 -15.91 -4.23 -18.05
CA ILE A 124 -14.88 -3.21 -17.89
C ILE A 124 -13.76 -3.81 -17.07
N ASN A 125 -12.56 -3.85 -17.63
CA ASN A 125 -11.36 -4.37 -16.99
C ASN A 125 -10.17 -3.44 -17.29
N GLY A 126 -9.66 -2.78 -16.26
CA GLY A 126 -8.43 -2.00 -16.35
C GLY A 126 -7.20 -2.87 -16.09
N LYS A 127 -6.11 -2.53 -16.74
CA LYS A 127 -4.81 -3.19 -16.57
C LYS A 127 -3.73 -2.16 -16.30
N GLY A 128 -2.89 -2.44 -15.32
CA GLY A 128 -1.70 -1.67 -15.04
C GLY A 128 -0.49 -2.59 -14.91
N ALA A 129 0.62 -2.16 -15.50
CA ALA A 129 1.90 -2.85 -15.39
C ALA A 129 3.01 -1.81 -15.28
N LEU A 130 3.80 -1.90 -14.22
CA LEU A 130 4.90 -0.99 -13.97
C LEU A 130 6.21 -1.77 -13.85
N ASN A 131 7.20 -1.35 -14.62
CA ASN A 131 8.58 -1.73 -14.37
C ASN A 131 9.26 -0.60 -13.58
N ALA A 132 9.12 -0.62 -12.26
CA ALA A 132 9.70 0.39 -11.40
C ALA A 132 11.23 0.33 -11.48
N SER A 133 11.86 1.46 -11.78
CA SER A 133 13.31 1.59 -11.83
C SER A 133 13.76 2.72 -10.92
N GLY A 134 14.97 2.58 -10.37
CA GLY A 134 15.55 3.54 -9.43
C GLY A 134 15.18 3.27 -7.98
N ALA A 135 15.78 4.03 -7.08
CA ALA A 135 15.51 4.01 -5.65
C ALA A 135 15.30 5.43 -5.15
N GLY A 136 14.30 5.63 -4.30
CA GLY A 136 14.16 6.84 -3.50
C GLY A 136 15.01 6.70 -2.23
N PRO A 137 15.82 7.72 -1.85
CA PRO A 137 16.47 7.71 -0.55
C PRO A 137 15.42 7.83 0.55
N GLY A 138 15.53 7.01 1.59
CA GLY A 138 14.76 7.15 2.82
C GLY A 138 15.62 7.81 3.90
N PHE A 139 15.04 8.71 4.67
CA PHE A 139 15.70 9.38 5.79
C PHE A 139 14.95 9.10 7.07
N GLY A 140 15.67 8.74 8.11
CA GLY A 140 15.10 8.49 9.41
C GLY A 140 16.09 8.77 10.54
N THR A 141 15.54 9.01 11.73
CA THR A 141 16.31 9.16 12.97
C THR A 141 15.60 8.38 14.06
N HIS A 142 16.37 7.55 14.77
CA HIS A 142 15.86 6.80 15.91
C HIS A 142 16.53 7.31 17.19
N ILE A 143 15.73 7.54 18.22
CA ILE A 143 16.18 8.00 19.53
C ILE A 143 15.74 6.95 20.55
N CYS A 144 16.70 6.42 21.29
CA CYS A 144 16.46 5.39 22.31
C CYS A 144 17.06 5.83 23.64
N ASP A 145 16.21 6.02 24.65
CA ASP A 145 16.65 6.28 26.01
C ASP A 145 16.74 4.95 26.76
N VAL A 146 17.90 4.66 27.32
CA VAL A 146 18.16 3.41 28.02
C VAL A 146 18.71 3.64 29.42
N GLU A 147 18.40 2.71 30.32
CA GLU A 147 19.04 2.53 31.61
C GLU A 147 19.85 1.24 31.58
N VAL A 148 21.09 1.30 32.05
CA VAL A 148 21.99 0.13 32.11
C VAL A 148 22.36 -0.11 33.59
N ASP A 149 22.10 -1.32 34.08
CA ASP A 149 22.59 -1.76 35.35
C ASP A 149 24.09 -2.10 35.24
N PRO A 150 24.99 -1.38 35.90
CA PRO A 150 26.43 -1.58 35.75
C PRO A 150 26.92 -2.89 36.40
N GLU A 151 26.16 -3.51 37.31
CA GLU A 151 26.56 -4.75 37.96
C GLU A 151 26.21 -5.98 37.12
N THR A 152 25.07 -5.95 36.43
CA THR A 152 24.54 -7.08 35.67
C THR A 152 24.67 -6.91 34.16
N GLY A 153 24.87 -5.67 33.69
CA GLY A 153 24.80 -5.32 32.25
C GLY A 153 23.39 -5.30 31.66
N ARG A 154 22.36 -5.45 32.49
CA ARG A 154 20.97 -5.44 32.04
C ARG A 154 20.62 -4.07 31.47
N VAL A 155 20.07 -4.08 30.24
CA VAL A 155 19.56 -2.88 29.55
C VAL A 155 18.04 -2.84 29.68
N THR A 156 17.52 -1.69 30.10
CA THR A 156 16.09 -1.37 30.09
C THR A 156 15.86 -0.20 29.17
N ILE A 157 15.00 -0.37 28.17
CA ILE A 157 14.61 0.72 27.27
C ILE A 157 13.51 1.53 27.92
N LEU A 158 13.79 2.80 28.19
CA LEU A 158 12.85 3.72 28.85
C LEU A 158 11.89 4.37 27.85
N ARG A 159 12.39 4.72 26.68
CA ARG A 159 11.64 5.36 25.60
C ARG A 159 12.29 5.06 24.25
N TYR A 160 11.44 4.92 23.23
CA TYR A 160 11.91 4.81 21.84
C TYR A 160 11.07 5.68 20.92
N THR A 161 11.73 6.55 20.16
CA THR A 161 11.09 7.41 19.16
C THR A 161 11.72 7.12 17.79
N ALA A 162 10.91 6.74 16.82
CA ALA A 162 11.29 6.51 15.43
C ALA A 162 10.71 7.63 14.56
N VAL A 163 11.56 8.46 13.99
CA VAL A 163 11.18 9.52 13.05
C VAL A 163 11.58 9.07 11.65
N GLN A 164 10.63 9.01 10.72
CA GLN A 164 10.87 8.51 9.37
C GLN A 164 10.21 9.39 8.32
N ASP A 165 10.96 9.76 7.29
CA ASP A 165 10.40 10.28 6.07
C ASP A 165 9.83 9.13 5.25
N VAL A 166 8.53 9.18 5.01
CA VAL A 166 7.77 8.12 4.33
C VAL A 166 7.23 8.56 2.96
N GLY A 167 7.60 9.76 2.52
CA GLY A 167 7.02 10.36 1.33
C GLY A 167 5.56 10.72 1.58
N ARG A 168 4.61 10.04 0.94
CA ARG A 168 3.19 10.15 1.24
C ARG A 168 2.68 8.92 1.98
N ALA A 169 2.16 9.11 3.17
CA ALA A 169 1.55 8.04 3.96
C ALA A 169 0.13 7.73 3.43
N ILE A 170 -0.01 6.73 2.57
CA ILE A 170 -1.32 6.32 2.02
C ILE A 170 -2.26 5.81 3.12
N HIS A 171 -1.72 5.12 4.09
CA HIS A 171 -2.43 4.64 5.28
C HIS A 171 -1.58 4.88 6.53
N PRO A 172 -1.66 6.06 7.16
CA PRO A 172 -0.77 6.45 8.27
C PRO A 172 -0.67 5.41 9.39
N GLY A 173 -1.80 4.88 9.88
CA GLY A 173 -1.80 3.88 10.95
C GLY A 173 -1.05 2.59 10.60
N TYR A 174 -1.05 2.16 9.34
CA TYR A 174 -0.25 1.00 8.92
C TYR A 174 1.23 1.35 8.78
N VAL A 175 1.55 2.57 8.37
CA VAL A 175 2.94 3.04 8.33
C VAL A 175 3.53 3.09 9.74
N GLU A 176 2.81 3.63 10.71
CA GLU A 176 3.19 3.61 12.14
C GLU A 176 3.44 2.17 12.61
N GLY A 177 2.51 1.24 12.33
CA GLY A 177 2.66 -0.16 12.66
C GLY A 177 3.90 -0.82 12.03
N GLN A 178 4.24 -0.46 10.80
CA GLN A 178 5.47 -0.93 10.14
C GLN A 178 6.73 -0.41 10.82
N LEU A 179 6.75 0.87 11.23
CA LEU A 179 7.88 1.44 11.98
C LEU A 179 8.03 0.78 13.35
N GLN A 180 6.93 0.63 14.08
CA GLN A 180 6.92 -0.04 15.39
C GLN A 180 7.40 -1.49 15.28
N GLY A 181 6.94 -2.22 14.27
CA GLY A 181 7.38 -3.59 14.02
C GLY A 181 8.86 -3.69 13.67
N GLY A 182 9.37 -2.77 12.85
CA GLY A 182 10.80 -2.68 12.51
C GLY A 182 11.66 -2.38 13.74
N VAL A 183 11.23 -1.46 14.60
CA VAL A 183 11.91 -1.14 15.87
C VAL A 183 11.90 -2.36 16.80
N ALA A 184 10.77 -3.04 16.95
CA ALA A 184 10.67 -4.24 17.77
C ALA A 184 11.64 -5.32 17.32
N GLN A 185 11.76 -5.56 16.02
CA GLN A 185 12.74 -6.48 15.46
C GLN A 185 14.18 -6.03 15.74
N GLY A 186 14.48 -4.75 15.57
CA GLY A 186 15.81 -4.21 15.85
C GLY A 186 16.22 -4.35 17.32
N ILE A 187 15.28 -4.11 18.24
CA ILE A 187 15.51 -4.31 19.69
C ILE A 187 15.76 -5.79 19.99
N GLY A 188 14.98 -6.69 19.38
CA GLY A 188 15.16 -8.12 19.53
C GLY A 188 16.59 -8.57 19.12
N TRP A 189 17.05 -8.12 17.98
CA TRP A 189 18.41 -8.42 17.51
C TRP A 189 19.51 -7.84 18.41
N ALA A 190 19.25 -6.69 19.02
CA ALA A 190 20.23 -6.05 19.88
C ALA A 190 20.33 -6.68 21.27
N LEU A 191 19.22 -7.20 21.83
CA LEU A 191 19.15 -7.56 23.26
C LEU A 191 18.78 -9.01 23.53
N ASN A 192 18.08 -9.70 22.65
CA ASN A 192 17.45 -10.98 22.98
C ASN A 192 17.75 -12.11 22.00
N GLU A 193 17.86 -11.82 20.70
CA GLU A 193 17.89 -12.85 19.65
C GLU A 193 19.33 -13.26 19.34
N GLU A 194 19.60 -14.56 19.43
CA GLU A 194 20.90 -15.13 19.14
C GLU A 194 20.73 -16.55 18.56
N TYR A 195 21.48 -16.90 17.54
CA TYR A 195 21.62 -18.27 17.08
C TYR A 195 22.71 -18.98 17.86
N ILE A 196 22.35 -20.01 18.60
CA ILE A 196 23.28 -20.80 19.41
C ILE A 196 23.55 -22.11 18.67
N TYR A 197 24.82 -22.35 18.29
CA TYR A 197 25.24 -23.56 17.61
C TYR A 197 26.12 -24.41 18.50
N ASP A 198 25.93 -25.75 18.45
CA ASP A 198 26.85 -26.71 19.07
C ASP A 198 28.15 -26.84 18.28
N ALA A 199 29.06 -27.66 18.79
CA ALA A 199 30.34 -27.90 18.15
C ALA A 199 30.25 -28.59 16.77
N ASP A 200 29.13 -29.25 16.49
CA ASP A 200 28.84 -29.91 15.22
C ASP A 200 28.09 -29.02 14.22
N GLY A 201 27.83 -27.75 14.59
CA GLY A 201 27.10 -26.77 13.76
C GLY A 201 25.59 -26.95 13.76
N ARG A 202 25.02 -27.65 14.72
CA ARG A 202 23.59 -27.79 14.87
C ARG A 202 23.04 -26.63 15.70
N LEU A 203 21.92 -26.06 15.26
CA LEU A 203 21.22 -24.98 16.00
C LEU A 203 20.56 -25.57 17.25
N GLU A 204 20.97 -25.10 18.43
CA GLU A 204 20.43 -25.55 19.72
C GLU A 204 19.11 -24.90 20.10
N ASN A 205 18.81 -23.71 19.55
CA ASN A 205 17.62 -22.93 19.87
C ASN A 205 16.72 -22.67 18.63
N PRO A 206 16.23 -23.72 17.93
CA PRO A 206 15.48 -23.56 16.67
C PRO A 206 14.00 -23.22 16.84
N GLY A 207 13.47 -23.26 18.05
CA GLY A 207 12.04 -23.16 18.32
C GLY A 207 11.63 -21.84 18.93
N PHE A 208 10.30 -21.55 18.92
CA PHE A 208 9.75 -20.37 19.55
C PHE A 208 9.92 -20.29 21.06
N LEU A 209 10.28 -21.38 21.72
CA LEU A 209 10.58 -21.40 23.16
C LEU A 209 12.00 -20.92 23.44
N ASP A 210 12.90 -21.17 22.52
CA ASP A 210 14.35 -21.03 22.73
C ASP A 210 14.93 -19.83 21.98
N TYR A 211 14.43 -19.53 20.77
CA TYR A 211 14.77 -18.33 20.02
C TYR A 211 13.91 -17.16 20.49
N ARG A 212 14.53 -16.23 21.20
CA ARG A 212 13.83 -15.27 22.02
C ARG A 212 13.46 -13.97 21.28
N ILE A 213 12.37 -14.01 20.54
CA ILE A 213 11.77 -12.79 19.96
C ILE A 213 11.15 -11.94 21.10
N PRO A 214 11.29 -10.62 21.10
CA PRO A 214 10.65 -9.75 22.09
C PRO A 214 9.14 -9.94 22.13
N VAL A 215 8.58 -10.00 23.32
CA VAL A 215 7.13 -9.94 23.55
C VAL A 215 6.72 -8.51 23.92
N ALA A 216 5.43 -8.22 23.88
CA ALA A 216 4.91 -6.87 24.12
C ALA A 216 5.34 -6.25 25.47
N SER A 217 5.58 -7.08 26.49
CA SER A 217 6.08 -6.64 27.81
C SER A 217 7.57 -6.29 27.84
N ASP A 218 8.33 -6.67 26.84
CA ASP A 218 9.77 -6.41 26.74
C ASP A 218 10.09 -5.04 26.12
N LEU A 219 9.07 -4.39 25.57
CA LEU A 219 9.21 -3.16 24.80
C LEU A 219 8.44 -2.00 25.45
N PRO A 220 8.99 -0.78 25.42
CA PRO A 220 8.20 0.41 25.73
C PRO A 220 7.19 0.69 24.63
N MET A 221 6.29 1.63 24.83
CA MET A 221 5.53 2.22 23.74
C MET A 221 6.50 2.87 22.76
N ILE A 222 6.45 2.46 21.48
CA ILE A 222 7.30 3.01 20.42
C ILE A 222 6.54 4.15 19.77
N GLU A 223 7.07 5.35 19.90
CA GLU A 223 6.55 6.55 19.26
C GLU A 223 7.02 6.57 17.79
N ALA A 224 6.08 6.55 16.86
CA ALA A 224 6.35 6.69 15.42
C ALA A 224 5.99 8.11 14.99
N VAL A 225 6.94 8.83 14.40
CA VAL A 225 6.74 10.18 13.85
C VAL A 225 6.95 10.12 12.35
N LEU A 226 5.88 10.36 11.61
CA LEU A 226 5.90 10.33 10.15
C LEU A 226 6.21 11.72 9.61
N LEU A 227 7.21 11.83 8.75
CA LEU A 227 7.47 13.00 7.93
C LEU A 227 7.04 12.69 6.51
N GLU A 228 6.27 13.59 5.92
CA GLU A 228 5.80 13.42 4.55
C GLU A 228 6.50 14.43 3.64
N VAL A 229 7.62 14.02 3.03
CA VAL A 229 8.34 14.79 2.02
C VAL A 229 8.19 14.08 0.67
N PRO A 230 7.19 14.43 -0.15
CA PRO A 230 6.90 13.74 -1.39
C PRO A 230 8.11 13.73 -2.34
N ASN A 231 8.43 12.55 -2.86
CA ASN A 231 9.47 12.42 -3.88
C ASN A 231 8.83 12.45 -5.27
N PRO A 232 9.17 13.43 -6.14
CA PRO A 232 8.56 13.51 -7.47
C PRO A 232 8.82 12.31 -8.38
N ARG A 233 9.86 11.52 -8.08
CA ARG A 233 10.19 10.29 -8.84
C ARG A 233 9.46 9.05 -8.31
N HIS A 234 8.91 9.16 -7.11
CA HIS A 234 8.17 8.09 -6.43
C HIS A 234 6.99 8.73 -5.69
N PRO A 235 5.99 9.22 -6.45
CA PRO A 235 4.82 9.92 -5.90
C PRO A 235 3.95 9.01 -5.03
#